data_2f8e313ce5e9a6d40ad1b877e16b6fbb
#
_entry.id   2f8e313ce5e9a6d40ad1b877e16b6fbb
#
_cell.length_a   1.000
_cell.length_b   1.000
_cell.length_c   1.000
_cell.angle_alpha   90.00
_cell.angle_beta   90.00
_cell.angle_gamma   90.00
#
_symmetry.space_group_name_H-M   'P 1'
#
loop_
_entity.id
_entity.type
_entity.pdbx_description
1 polymer ?
#
loop_
_entity_poly.entity_id
_entity_poly.type
_entity_poly.pdbx_seq_one_letter_code
_entity_poly.pdbx_strand_id
1 'polypeptide(L)'
;MKDAGSEGGVAPRRVLFVTGRLAEPALRRVLSEMAPPFAYDVTVLRITVAALMTTEWIARNLDIQPTDGADLVIIPGLCEGDPQIIGDKFGVRVERGPKDLREIPNHFGRAAAAREYGAWDIEIVAEINNAPRQTREALRGAADYFRASGADVIDVGCTPGLSFPALGDVVRELIAAGMRVSVDTFDPDEIRTAVAAGAELVLSVNGSNVEVARDLAGTGTRVVVVPDLGGTLDTLEASLEKLTRWDIPYLIDPILEPIGYGFMASLERYAEVRRRYPEAEMLMGIGNLTELTAADSTGVNALLIAVCQELGVRAVLTTEVIPWARGAVREADVARRLMHYAVTQRTSPKGVDDRLVTVKDPAVLTFTEDELRALQAGITDPNFRVFADREGITVLNNERFIRSTDVTNIGDIFAQLGVDDAAHAFYLGKELARASLAVTLGKTYRQEGALSWGYLTPPDDLKSDRVRLTQRAEGTRRRATDPSADGSNA
;
A
#
# COMPACT_ATOMS: atom_id res chain seq x y z
N MET A 1 11.42 31.71 -21.64
CA MET A 1 12.83 31.72 -22.04
C MET A 1 13.55 32.82 -21.28
N LYS A 2 14.21 32.47 -20.19
CA LYS A 2 15.39 33.16 -19.63
C LYS A 2 16.05 32.12 -18.72
N ASP A 3 17.18 31.67 -19.15
CA ASP A 3 18.08 30.79 -18.41
C ASP A 3 18.42 31.43 -17.05
N ALA A 4 18.09 30.73 -15.96
CA ALA A 4 18.73 30.97 -14.69
C ALA A 4 20.10 30.31 -14.76
N GLY A 5 21.13 31.11 -14.92
CA GLY A 5 22.52 30.70 -15.04
C GLY A 5 22.91 29.86 -13.83
N SER A 6 23.41 28.66 -14.08
CA SER A 6 24.20 27.89 -13.14
C SER A 6 25.48 28.70 -12.85
N GLU A 7 25.57 29.31 -11.68
CA GLU A 7 26.88 29.73 -11.16
C GLU A 7 27.74 28.48 -11.04
N GLY A 8 28.81 28.41 -11.82
CA GLY A 8 29.79 27.33 -11.84
C GLY A 8 30.55 27.21 -10.53
N GLY A 9 29.92 26.65 -9.50
CA GLY A 9 30.57 26.28 -8.27
C GLY A 9 31.51 25.09 -8.52
N VAL A 10 32.76 25.18 -8.06
CA VAL A 10 33.71 24.08 -8.07
C VAL A 10 33.05 22.89 -7.36
N ALA A 11 33.06 21.72 -7.99
CA ALA A 11 32.52 20.49 -7.37
C ALA A 11 33.19 20.26 -5.99
N PRO A 12 32.41 19.94 -4.95
CA PRO A 12 32.96 19.76 -3.61
C PRO A 12 33.96 18.60 -3.60
N ARG A 13 35.06 18.75 -2.89
CA ARG A 13 36.05 17.69 -2.71
C ARG A 13 35.69 16.78 -1.54
N ARG A 14 35.07 17.35 -0.50
CA ARG A 14 34.62 16.62 0.69
C ARG A 14 33.30 17.14 1.19
N VAL A 15 32.35 16.25 1.39
CA VAL A 15 30.97 16.55 1.81
C VAL A 15 30.69 15.92 3.17
N LEU A 16 30.17 16.71 4.11
CA LEU A 16 29.69 16.23 5.40
C LEU A 16 28.18 16.09 5.37
N PHE A 17 27.66 14.90 5.55
CA PHE A 17 26.23 14.64 5.66
C PHE A 17 25.80 14.62 7.13
N VAL A 18 24.82 15.45 7.50
CA VAL A 18 24.25 15.49 8.84
C VAL A 18 22.95 14.70 8.86
N THR A 19 22.79 13.81 9.85
CA THR A 19 21.57 12.97 9.95
C THR A 19 21.22 12.63 11.41
N GLY A 20 20.05 12.02 11.62
CA GLY A 20 19.62 11.40 12.88
C GLY A 20 19.81 9.89 12.87
N ARG A 21 19.72 9.27 14.04
CA ARG A 21 20.01 7.84 14.25
C ARG A 21 19.19 6.91 13.36
N LEU A 22 17.89 7.22 13.15
CA LEU A 22 16.99 6.36 12.38
C LEU A 22 17.33 6.35 10.87
N ALA A 23 17.80 7.48 10.33
CA ALA A 23 18.06 7.63 8.90
C ALA A 23 19.53 7.26 8.52
N GLU A 24 20.42 7.09 9.49
CA GLU A 24 21.84 6.80 9.24
C GLU A 24 22.05 5.55 8.37
N PRO A 25 21.45 4.37 8.66
CA PRO A 25 21.71 3.17 7.85
C PRO A 25 21.32 3.35 6.39
N ALA A 26 20.15 3.99 6.15
CA ALA A 26 19.67 4.28 4.81
C ALA A 26 20.55 5.29 4.07
N LEU A 27 20.99 6.35 4.75
CA LEU A 27 21.89 7.35 4.18
C LEU A 27 23.23 6.73 3.76
N ARG A 28 23.86 5.97 4.66
CA ARG A 28 25.15 5.30 4.36
C ARG A 28 25.04 4.36 3.16
N ARG A 29 23.90 3.65 3.03
CA ARG A 29 23.69 2.78 1.88
C ARG A 29 23.57 3.58 0.59
N VAL A 30 22.72 4.62 0.55
CA VAL A 30 22.57 5.48 -0.64
C VAL A 30 23.91 6.06 -1.08
N LEU A 31 24.73 6.51 -0.13
CA LEU A 31 26.07 7.04 -0.43
C LEU A 31 27.02 5.96 -0.95
N SER A 32 26.99 4.76 -0.39
CA SER A 32 27.79 3.63 -0.84
C SER A 32 27.42 3.20 -2.26
N GLU A 33 26.13 3.08 -2.56
CA GLU A 33 25.59 2.71 -3.87
C GLU A 33 25.85 3.79 -4.92
N MET A 34 25.76 5.06 -4.53
CA MET A 34 26.05 6.19 -5.41
C MET A 34 27.52 6.24 -5.81
N ALA A 35 28.45 5.74 -4.98
CA ALA A 35 29.90 5.84 -5.16
C ALA A 35 30.29 7.26 -5.61
N PRO A 36 30.16 8.31 -4.76
CA PRO A 36 30.32 9.69 -5.15
C PRO A 36 31.76 9.99 -5.59
N PRO A 37 31.98 10.96 -6.51
CA PRO A 37 33.32 11.35 -6.93
C PRO A 37 34.04 12.26 -5.92
N PHE A 38 33.50 12.41 -4.72
CA PHE A 38 34.03 13.22 -3.64
C PHE A 38 34.17 12.38 -2.36
N ALA A 39 35.09 12.78 -1.47
CA ALA A 39 35.14 12.19 -0.14
C ALA A 39 33.94 12.62 0.69
N TYR A 40 33.44 11.74 1.55
CA TYR A 40 32.33 12.09 2.43
C TYR A 40 32.46 11.51 3.82
N ASP A 41 31.84 12.22 4.77
CA ASP A 41 31.65 11.77 6.15
C ASP A 41 30.14 11.87 6.50
N VAL A 42 29.72 11.08 7.48
CA VAL A 42 28.35 11.10 8.00
C VAL A 42 28.39 11.37 9.50
N THR A 43 27.86 12.52 9.90
CA THR A 43 27.69 12.88 11.32
C THR A 43 26.26 12.60 11.77
N VAL A 44 26.15 11.75 12.79
CA VAL A 44 24.87 11.37 13.38
C VAL A 44 24.65 12.17 14.67
N LEU A 45 23.72 13.09 14.63
CA LEU A 45 23.39 13.90 15.80
C LEU A 45 22.50 13.13 16.79
N ARG A 46 22.45 13.59 18.06
CA ARG A 46 21.72 12.91 19.15
C ARG A 46 20.21 13.13 19.07
N ILE A 47 19.65 12.86 17.90
CA ILE A 47 18.20 12.88 17.63
C ILE A 47 17.80 11.63 16.85
N THR A 48 16.63 11.08 17.15
CA THR A 48 16.15 9.87 16.47
C THR A 48 15.68 10.18 15.05
N VAL A 49 14.84 11.21 14.90
CA VAL A 49 14.18 11.58 13.63
C VAL A 49 14.84 12.82 13.05
N ALA A 50 15.57 12.67 11.95
CA ALA A 50 16.29 13.78 11.30
C ALA A 50 15.37 14.93 10.84
N ALA A 51 14.13 14.64 10.46
CA ALA A 51 13.15 15.63 10.03
C ALA A 51 12.70 16.62 11.12
N LEU A 52 13.00 16.35 12.38
CA LEU A 52 12.69 17.24 13.51
C LEU A 52 13.80 18.23 13.83
N MET A 53 14.91 18.22 13.11
CA MET A 53 15.99 19.17 13.28
C MET A 53 15.58 20.55 12.73
N THR A 54 16.04 21.62 13.42
CA THR A 54 16.10 22.97 12.85
C THR A 54 17.54 23.40 12.65
N THR A 55 17.77 24.38 11.81
CA THR A 55 19.12 24.91 11.54
C THR A 55 19.80 25.42 12.80
N GLU A 56 19.06 26.09 13.70
CA GLU A 56 19.56 26.56 14.99
C GLU A 56 19.94 25.40 15.92
N TRP A 57 19.14 24.31 15.89
CA TRP A 57 19.44 23.14 16.69
C TRP A 57 20.68 22.43 16.15
N ILE A 58 20.79 22.27 14.82
CA ILE A 58 22.01 21.71 14.19
C ILE A 58 23.23 22.56 14.54
N ALA A 59 23.13 23.88 14.38
CA ALA A 59 24.23 24.79 14.68
C ALA A 59 24.72 24.67 16.14
N ARG A 60 23.86 24.33 17.09
CA ARG A 60 24.22 24.12 18.50
C ARG A 60 24.83 22.75 18.80
N ASN A 61 24.42 21.72 18.06
CA ASN A 61 24.75 20.32 18.36
C ASN A 61 25.72 19.69 17.37
N LEU A 62 26.02 20.35 16.26
CA LEU A 62 27.03 19.95 15.31
C LEU A 62 28.38 20.46 15.78
N ASP A 63 29.39 19.59 15.75
CA ASP A 63 30.78 19.91 15.97
C ASP A 63 31.54 19.65 14.66
N ILE A 64 32.02 20.72 14.05
CA ILE A 64 32.87 20.66 12.84
C ILE A 64 34.13 21.40 13.19
N GLN A 65 35.25 20.66 13.18
CA GLN A 65 36.54 21.29 13.35
C GLN A 65 37.02 21.86 12.01
N PRO A 66 37.70 23.02 12.00
CA PRO A 66 38.29 23.56 10.77
C PRO A 66 39.23 22.61 10.04
N THR A 67 39.76 21.63 10.78
CA THR A 67 40.65 20.58 10.26
C THR A 67 39.95 19.47 9.52
N ASP A 68 38.62 19.37 9.60
CA ASP A 68 37.85 18.29 8.97
C ASP A 68 37.78 18.45 7.44
N GLY A 69 38.07 19.68 6.94
CA GLY A 69 38.23 19.95 5.50
C GLY A 69 36.96 19.74 4.67
N ALA A 70 35.78 19.84 5.27
CA ALA A 70 34.51 19.75 4.54
C ALA A 70 34.28 21.04 3.73
N ASP A 71 34.08 20.90 2.43
CA ASP A 71 33.73 22.02 1.53
C ASP A 71 32.24 22.29 1.52
N LEU A 72 31.45 21.28 1.85
CA LEU A 72 29.99 21.34 1.83
C LEU A 72 29.41 20.49 2.97
N VAL A 73 28.40 21.04 3.65
CA VAL A 73 27.57 20.31 4.62
C VAL A 73 26.18 20.15 4.05
N ILE A 74 25.71 18.91 3.98
CA ILE A 74 24.33 18.56 3.59
C ILE A 74 23.52 18.28 4.86
N ILE A 75 22.50 19.11 5.12
CA ILE A 75 21.56 18.90 6.22
C ILE A 75 20.27 18.23 5.74
N PRO A 76 19.45 17.61 6.64
CA PRO A 76 18.21 16.94 6.26
C PRO A 76 17.25 17.85 5.47
N GLY A 77 16.66 17.31 4.40
CA GLY A 77 15.80 18.08 3.49
C GLY A 77 14.50 18.62 4.10
N LEU A 78 14.06 18.07 5.24
CA LEU A 78 12.90 18.56 6.00
C LEU A 78 13.29 19.48 7.16
N CYS A 79 14.58 19.79 7.33
CA CYS A 79 15.07 20.69 8.35
C CYS A 79 14.53 22.12 8.12
N GLU A 80 13.92 22.72 9.12
CA GLU A 80 13.43 24.09 9.08
C GLU A 80 14.50 25.12 9.47
N GLY A 81 14.32 26.40 9.11
CA GLY A 81 15.23 27.51 9.39
C GLY A 81 16.17 27.84 8.23
N ASP A 82 17.10 28.77 8.41
CA ASP A 82 18.05 29.20 7.38
C ASP A 82 19.37 28.40 7.47
N PRO A 83 19.80 27.67 6.44
CA PRO A 83 21.09 26.97 6.40
C PRO A 83 22.29 27.91 6.64
N GLN A 84 22.17 29.19 6.31
CA GLN A 84 23.23 30.17 6.49
C GLN A 84 23.68 30.32 7.95
N ILE A 85 22.78 30.08 8.91
CA ILE A 85 23.10 30.11 10.36
C ILE A 85 24.23 29.09 10.70
N ILE A 86 24.23 27.92 10.04
CA ILE A 86 25.26 26.92 10.21
C ILE A 86 26.50 27.33 9.43
N GLY A 87 26.31 27.84 8.21
CA GLY A 87 27.41 28.31 7.36
C GLY A 87 28.24 29.41 8.04
N ASP A 88 27.59 30.43 8.60
CA ASP A 88 28.25 31.54 9.30
C ASP A 88 28.99 31.08 10.55
N LYS A 89 28.44 30.09 11.28
CA LYS A 89 29.08 29.57 12.48
C LYS A 89 30.36 28.78 12.18
N PHE A 90 30.37 27.96 11.14
CA PHE A 90 31.47 27.03 10.88
C PHE A 90 32.36 27.43 9.69
N GLY A 91 32.02 28.51 8.98
CA GLY A 91 32.77 28.96 7.81
C GLY A 91 32.73 27.99 6.63
N VAL A 92 31.60 27.25 6.44
CA VAL A 92 31.45 26.21 5.42
C VAL A 92 30.14 26.42 4.65
N ARG A 93 30.14 26.03 3.38
CA ARG A 93 28.91 26.02 2.58
C ARG A 93 27.94 24.99 3.13
N VAL A 94 26.67 25.37 3.32
CA VAL A 94 25.62 24.47 3.82
C VAL A 94 24.45 24.45 2.86
N GLU A 95 24.01 23.27 2.51
CA GLU A 95 22.83 23.05 1.65
C GLU A 95 21.85 22.11 2.32
N ARG A 96 20.57 22.35 2.03
CA ARG A 96 19.52 21.38 2.35
C ARG A 96 19.54 20.26 1.31
N GLY A 97 19.68 19.03 1.75
CA GLY A 97 19.53 17.86 0.91
C GLY A 97 18.08 17.66 0.44
N PRO A 98 17.83 16.65 -0.38
CA PRO A 98 16.48 16.31 -0.78
C PRO A 98 15.63 15.82 0.42
N LYS A 99 14.30 15.95 0.32
CA LYS A 99 13.37 15.46 1.35
C LYS A 99 13.41 13.93 1.49
N ASP A 100 13.69 13.24 0.39
CA ASP A 100 13.88 11.79 0.33
C ASP A 100 15.37 11.48 0.13
N LEU A 101 15.97 10.71 1.04
CA LEU A 101 17.39 10.35 0.96
C LEU A 101 17.75 9.65 -0.36
N ARG A 102 16.81 8.95 -0.97
CA ARG A 102 17.00 8.25 -2.25
C ARG A 102 17.21 9.20 -3.43
N GLU A 103 16.85 10.46 -3.27
CA GLU A 103 17.09 11.52 -4.26
C GLU A 103 18.49 12.19 -4.11
N ILE A 104 19.30 11.77 -3.15
CA ILE A 104 20.67 12.28 -3.00
C ILE A 104 21.49 12.12 -4.28
N PRO A 105 21.45 10.99 -5.02
CA PRO A 105 22.16 10.89 -6.29
C PRO A 105 21.74 11.98 -7.27
N ASN A 106 20.42 12.23 -7.41
CA ASN A 106 19.89 13.28 -8.30
C ASN A 106 20.35 14.68 -7.86
N HIS A 107 20.43 14.94 -6.55
CA HIS A 107 20.93 16.20 -6.00
C HIS A 107 22.38 16.49 -6.44
N PHE A 108 23.18 15.45 -6.65
CA PHE A 108 24.54 15.53 -7.17
C PHE A 108 24.66 15.25 -8.68
N GLY A 109 23.55 15.36 -9.44
CA GLY A 109 23.53 15.20 -10.89
C GLY A 109 23.76 13.77 -11.41
N ARG A 110 23.53 12.77 -10.55
CA ARG A 110 23.61 11.35 -10.89
C ARG A 110 22.21 10.74 -10.94
N ALA A 111 21.99 9.77 -11.82
CA ALA A 111 20.76 9.01 -11.80
C ALA A 111 20.68 8.20 -10.50
N ALA A 112 19.55 8.29 -9.79
CA ALA A 112 19.27 7.39 -8.68
C ALA A 112 19.23 5.94 -9.21
N ALA A 113 19.75 5.00 -8.45
CA ALA A 113 19.65 3.59 -8.78
C ALA A 113 18.16 3.20 -8.90
N ALA A 114 17.82 2.39 -9.92
CA ALA A 114 16.47 1.85 -10.03
C ALA A 114 16.12 1.10 -8.75
N ARG A 115 14.95 1.36 -8.21
CA ARG A 115 14.46 0.65 -7.00
C ARG A 115 14.24 -0.82 -7.36
N GLU A 116 14.94 -1.72 -6.68
CA GLU A 116 14.57 -3.14 -6.67
C GLU A 116 13.36 -3.36 -5.77
N TYR A 117 12.20 -2.84 -6.19
CA TYR A 117 10.93 -2.96 -5.49
C TYR A 117 10.05 -4.01 -6.17
N GLY A 118 9.32 -4.79 -5.35
CA GLY A 118 8.32 -5.75 -5.83
C GLY A 118 8.60 -7.20 -5.44
N ALA A 119 9.80 -7.51 -4.91
CA ALA A 119 10.08 -8.82 -4.31
C ALA A 119 9.30 -9.02 -3.01
N TRP A 120 9.02 -10.26 -2.68
CA TRP A 120 8.38 -10.69 -1.43
C TRP A 120 8.83 -12.09 -1.04
N ASP A 121 8.59 -12.48 0.21
CA ASP A 121 8.89 -13.80 0.76
C ASP A 121 7.79 -14.30 1.74
N ILE A 122 6.63 -13.62 1.76
CA ILE A 122 5.44 -14.05 2.49
C ILE A 122 4.42 -14.61 1.51
N GLU A 123 4.03 -15.85 1.70
CA GLU A 123 2.99 -16.55 0.96
C GLU A 123 1.60 -16.12 1.45
N ILE A 124 0.68 -15.84 0.53
CA ILE A 124 -0.72 -15.49 0.85
C ILE A 124 -1.61 -16.69 0.57
N VAL A 125 -2.20 -17.23 1.61
CA VAL A 125 -3.25 -18.23 1.58
C VAL A 125 -4.59 -17.51 1.69
N ALA A 126 -5.43 -17.60 0.64
CA ALA A 126 -6.71 -16.91 0.58
C ALA A 126 -7.87 -17.90 0.70
N GLU A 127 -8.64 -17.76 1.78
CA GLU A 127 -9.71 -18.71 2.12
C GLU A 127 -11.03 -18.36 1.44
N ILE A 128 -11.61 -19.36 0.79
CA ILE A 128 -13.01 -19.35 0.33
C ILE A 128 -13.84 -20.02 1.43
N ASN A 129 -14.40 -19.19 2.32
CA ASN A 129 -15.16 -19.65 3.47
C ASN A 129 -16.45 -20.38 3.07
N ASN A 130 -16.88 -21.34 3.89
CA ASN A 130 -18.12 -22.07 3.72
C ASN A 130 -18.27 -22.70 2.31
N ALA A 131 -17.21 -23.24 1.76
CA ALA A 131 -17.17 -23.84 0.42
C ALA A 131 -18.30 -24.87 0.19
N PRO A 132 -18.69 -25.74 1.17
CA PRO A 132 -19.77 -26.70 0.99
C PRO A 132 -21.14 -26.06 0.64
N ARG A 133 -21.33 -24.77 0.93
CA ARG A 133 -22.58 -24.04 0.68
C ARG A 133 -22.57 -23.27 -0.64
N GLN A 134 -21.46 -23.28 -1.35
CA GLN A 134 -21.28 -22.53 -2.58
C GLN A 134 -21.44 -23.42 -3.82
N THR A 135 -21.84 -22.83 -4.93
CA THR A 135 -21.84 -23.51 -6.22
C THR A 135 -20.40 -23.62 -6.76
N ARG A 136 -20.12 -24.62 -7.59
CA ARG A 136 -18.82 -24.79 -8.24
C ARG A 136 -18.39 -23.53 -9.02
N GLU A 137 -19.34 -22.89 -9.69
CA GLU A 137 -19.08 -21.64 -10.43
C GLU A 137 -18.67 -20.50 -9.49
N ALA A 138 -19.36 -20.35 -8.35
CA ALA A 138 -19.00 -19.35 -7.34
C ALA A 138 -17.63 -19.61 -6.73
N LEU A 139 -17.31 -20.87 -6.37
CA LEU A 139 -16.00 -21.26 -5.86
C LEU A 139 -14.90 -20.94 -6.88
N ARG A 140 -15.12 -21.27 -8.15
CA ARG A 140 -14.16 -20.98 -9.21
C ARG A 140 -13.97 -19.49 -9.42
N GLY A 141 -15.06 -18.71 -9.43
CA GLY A 141 -15.02 -17.24 -9.56
C GLY A 141 -14.27 -16.59 -8.41
N ALA A 142 -14.50 -17.04 -7.16
CA ALA A 142 -13.78 -16.57 -5.98
C ALA A 142 -12.27 -16.90 -6.07
N ALA A 143 -11.94 -18.13 -6.46
CA ALA A 143 -10.55 -18.56 -6.63
C ALA A 143 -9.80 -17.74 -7.70
N ASP A 144 -10.43 -17.51 -8.85
CA ASP A 144 -9.86 -16.68 -9.92
C ASP A 144 -9.67 -15.23 -9.47
N TYR A 145 -10.61 -14.68 -8.71
CA TYR A 145 -10.52 -13.35 -8.13
C TYR A 145 -9.37 -13.24 -7.10
N PHE A 146 -9.23 -14.20 -6.18
CA PHE A 146 -8.16 -14.21 -5.20
C PHE A 146 -6.78 -14.35 -5.87
N ARG A 147 -6.66 -15.25 -6.85
CA ARG A 147 -5.43 -15.38 -7.64
C ARG A 147 -5.06 -14.06 -8.34
N ALA A 148 -6.03 -13.41 -8.98
CA ALA A 148 -5.82 -12.11 -9.62
C ALA A 148 -5.50 -10.99 -8.62
N SER A 149 -5.90 -11.14 -7.37
CA SER A 149 -5.61 -10.24 -6.26
C SER A 149 -4.23 -10.49 -5.62
N GLY A 150 -3.54 -11.58 -5.98
CA GLY A 150 -2.18 -11.87 -5.53
C GLY A 150 -2.07 -13.02 -4.53
N ALA A 151 -3.12 -13.83 -4.35
CA ALA A 151 -3.03 -15.08 -3.58
C ALA A 151 -2.08 -16.07 -4.24
N ASP A 152 -1.26 -16.73 -3.44
CA ASP A 152 -0.36 -17.80 -3.87
C ASP A 152 -1.02 -19.17 -3.73
N VAL A 153 -1.86 -19.35 -2.71
CA VAL A 153 -2.60 -20.56 -2.40
C VAL A 153 -4.08 -20.21 -2.21
N ILE A 154 -4.95 -21.00 -2.82
CA ILE A 154 -6.41 -20.90 -2.62
C ILE A 154 -6.81 -21.92 -1.56
N ASP A 155 -7.36 -21.45 -0.47
CA ASP A 155 -7.81 -22.29 0.61
C ASP A 155 -9.30 -22.60 0.48
N VAL A 156 -9.64 -23.87 0.61
CA VAL A 156 -11.02 -24.36 0.54
C VAL A 156 -11.51 -24.59 1.96
N GLY A 157 -12.22 -23.56 2.50
CA GLY A 157 -12.75 -23.60 3.86
C GLY A 157 -13.98 -24.50 3.98
N CYS A 158 -13.84 -25.62 4.67
CA CYS A 158 -14.95 -26.51 5.02
C CYS A 158 -15.82 -25.89 6.12
N THR A 159 -16.99 -26.45 6.36
CA THR A 159 -17.90 -25.99 7.43
C THR A 159 -18.05 -27.09 8.47
N PRO A 160 -17.66 -26.86 9.74
CA PRO A 160 -17.79 -27.86 10.79
C PRO A 160 -19.20 -28.45 10.87
N GLY A 161 -19.27 -29.79 10.86
CA GLY A 161 -20.56 -30.52 10.94
C GLY A 161 -21.37 -30.56 9.63
N LEU A 162 -20.87 -30.00 8.54
CA LEU A 162 -21.47 -30.07 7.22
C LEU A 162 -20.61 -30.91 6.29
N SER A 163 -21.07 -32.08 5.87
CA SER A 163 -20.34 -32.92 4.91
C SER A 163 -20.10 -32.22 3.58
N PHE A 164 -18.89 -32.41 3.03
CA PHE A 164 -18.52 -31.86 1.72
C PHE A 164 -18.12 -32.96 0.71
N PRO A 165 -19.09 -33.75 0.19
CA PRO A 165 -18.79 -34.87 -0.72
C PRO A 165 -18.07 -34.44 -2.01
N ALA A 166 -18.25 -33.20 -2.44
CA ALA A 166 -17.62 -32.67 -3.64
C ALA A 166 -16.20 -32.13 -3.42
N LEU A 167 -15.63 -32.17 -2.18
CA LEU A 167 -14.35 -31.56 -1.83
C LEU A 167 -13.23 -32.00 -2.76
N GLY A 168 -13.05 -33.31 -2.98
CA GLY A 168 -11.99 -33.83 -3.84
C GLY A 168 -12.12 -33.38 -5.31
N ASP A 169 -13.36 -33.22 -5.81
CA ASP A 169 -13.60 -32.69 -7.16
C ASP A 169 -13.23 -31.21 -7.26
N VAL A 170 -13.64 -30.41 -6.26
CA VAL A 170 -13.31 -28.98 -6.19
C VAL A 170 -11.81 -28.78 -6.16
N VAL A 171 -11.09 -29.50 -5.30
CA VAL A 171 -9.63 -29.42 -5.21
C VAL A 171 -8.98 -29.75 -6.56
N ARG A 172 -9.38 -30.88 -7.20
CA ARG A 172 -8.85 -31.25 -8.54
C ARG A 172 -9.14 -30.20 -9.61
N GLU A 173 -10.33 -29.62 -9.60
CA GLU A 173 -10.74 -28.58 -10.55
C GLU A 173 -9.88 -27.30 -10.41
N LEU A 174 -9.63 -26.86 -9.18
CA LEU A 174 -8.78 -25.69 -8.92
C LEU A 174 -7.32 -25.95 -9.31
N ILE A 175 -6.80 -27.14 -9.01
CA ILE A 175 -5.44 -27.55 -9.42
C ILE A 175 -5.32 -27.64 -10.95
N ALA A 176 -6.31 -28.22 -11.62
CA ALA A 176 -6.35 -28.29 -13.08
C ALA A 176 -6.39 -26.89 -13.73
N ALA A 177 -6.87 -25.89 -12.99
CA ALA A 177 -6.83 -24.49 -13.38
C ALA A 177 -5.50 -23.79 -13.09
N GLY A 178 -4.48 -24.52 -12.63
CA GLY A 178 -3.14 -24.01 -12.34
C GLY A 178 -3.05 -23.27 -10.99
N MET A 179 -3.91 -23.57 -10.03
CA MET A 179 -3.87 -23.04 -8.68
C MET A 179 -3.19 -24.02 -7.72
N ARG A 180 -2.48 -23.50 -6.74
CA ARG A 180 -2.07 -24.24 -5.55
C ARG A 180 -3.24 -24.22 -4.58
N VAL A 181 -3.52 -25.34 -3.92
CA VAL A 181 -4.74 -25.50 -3.12
C VAL A 181 -4.41 -25.99 -1.73
N SER A 182 -5.04 -25.37 -0.72
CA SER A 182 -5.11 -25.86 0.66
C SER A 182 -6.55 -26.22 1.03
N VAL A 183 -6.70 -26.87 2.17
CA VAL A 183 -8.01 -27.16 2.77
C VAL A 183 -8.01 -26.75 4.23
N ASP A 184 -9.04 -26.01 4.68
CA ASP A 184 -9.25 -25.72 6.10
C ASP A 184 -10.37 -26.59 6.67
N THR A 185 -9.96 -27.57 7.45
CA THR A 185 -10.84 -28.51 8.14
C THR A 185 -10.12 -29.25 9.26
N PHE A 186 -10.85 -29.57 10.33
CA PHE A 186 -10.40 -30.50 11.36
C PHE A 186 -10.88 -31.95 11.14
N ASP A 187 -11.71 -32.19 10.13
CA ASP A 187 -12.24 -33.54 9.83
C ASP A 187 -11.20 -34.41 9.13
N PRO A 188 -10.80 -35.56 9.74
CA PRO A 188 -9.78 -36.43 9.14
C PRO A 188 -10.16 -36.98 7.78
N ASP A 189 -11.43 -37.21 7.47
CA ASP A 189 -11.85 -37.78 6.19
C ASP A 189 -11.82 -36.71 5.08
N GLU A 190 -12.17 -35.46 5.42
CA GLU A 190 -12.01 -34.32 4.51
C GLU A 190 -10.52 -34.07 4.23
N ILE A 191 -9.65 -34.12 5.26
CA ILE A 191 -8.19 -34.00 5.11
C ILE A 191 -7.68 -35.06 4.11
N ARG A 192 -8.00 -36.33 4.33
CA ARG A 192 -7.58 -37.42 3.43
C ARG A 192 -8.09 -37.21 2.00
N THR A 193 -9.35 -36.80 1.88
CA THR A 193 -9.98 -36.55 0.57
C THR A 193 -9.30 -35.41 -0.18
N ALA A 194 -9.02 -34.29 0.48
CA ALA A 194 -8.37 -33.15 -0.13
C ALA A 194 -6.91 -33.45 -0.54
N VAL A 195 -6.15 -34.14 0.33
CA VAL A 195 -4.76 -34.51 0.04
C VAL A 195 -4.70 -35.57 -1.09
N ALA A 196 -5.60 -36.55 -1.10
CA ALA A 196 -5.71 -37.49 -2.22
C ALA A 196 -6.09 -36.80 -3.55
N ALA A 197 -6.74 -35.63 -3.49
CA ALA A 197 -7.06 -34.82 -4.65
C ALA A 197 -5.91 -33.88 -5.06
N GLY A 198 -4.85 -33.75 -4.25
CA GLY A 198 -3.65 -32.99 -4.53
C GLY A 198 -3.50 -31.69 -3.73
N ALA A 199 -4.26 -31.47 -2.66
CA ALA A 199 -4.04 -30.34 -1.76
C ALA A 199 -2.62 -30.39 -1.16
N GLU A 200 -1.90 -29.27 -1.20
CA GLU A 200 -0.50 -29.21 -0.76
C GLU A 200 -0.32 -28.71 0.68
N LEU A 201 -1.39 -28.17 1.27
CA LEU A 201 -1.41 -27.63 2.62
C LEU A 201 -2.75 -27.97 3.29
N VAL A 202 -2.69 -28.31 4.58
CA VAL A 202 -3.86 -28.57 5.44
C VAL A 202 -3.87 -27.56 6.59
N LEU A 203 -4.97 -26.87 6.77
CA LEU A 203 -5.29 -26.00 7.89
C LEU A 203 -6.50 -26.62 8.62
N SER A 204 -6.42 -27.18 9.89
CA SER A 204 -5.21 -27.24 10.70
C SER A 204 -5.16 -28.58 11.45
N VAL A 205 -4.06 -28.87 12.10
CA VAL A 205 -3.94 -30.02 13.01
C VAL A 205 -3.56 -29.59 14.42
N ASN A 206 -4.10 -30.27 15.41
CA ASN A 206 -3.76 -30.13 16.83
C ASN A 206 -3.88 -31.47 17.54
N GLY A 207 -3.81 -31.53 18.86
CA GLY A 207 -3.90 -32.74 19.62
C GLY A 207 -5.14 -33.60 19.36
N SER A 208 -6.25 -33.01 18.89
CA SER A 208 -7.50 -33.74 18.63
C SER A 208 -7.50 -34.53 17.32
N ASN A 209 -6.75 -34.11 16.30
CA ASN A 209 -6.76 -34.71 14.95
C ASN A 209 -5.37 -34.99 14.36
N VAL A 210 -4.27 -34.68 15.06
CA VAL A 210 -2.90 -34.79 14.56
C VAL A 210 -2.55 -36.19 14.06
N GLU A 211 -3.22 -37.22 14.54
CA GLU A 211 -2.96 -38.61 14.07
C GLU A 211 -3.26 -38.81 12.58
N VAL A 212 -4.15 -37.98 11.99
CA VAL A 212 -4.43 -38.06 10.55
C VAL A 212 -3.19 -37.68 9.72
N ALA A 213 -2.28 -36.89 10.25
CA ALA A 213 -1.05 -36.51 9.56
C ALA A 213 -0.17 -37.70 9.21
N ARG A 214 -0.26 -38.85 9.95
CA ARG A 214 0.46 -40.06 9.60
C ARG A 214 0.08 -40.60 8.21
N ASP A 215 -1.18 -40.41 7.82
CA ASP A 215 -1.69 -40.89 6.52
C ASP A 215 -1.18 -39.99 5.38
N LEU A 216 -0.59 -38.83 5.70
CA LEU A 216 -0.02 -37.91 4.73
C LEU A 216 1.47 -38.13 4.47
N ALA A 217 2.09 -39.11 5.17
CA ALA A 217 3.51 -39.39 5.01
C ALA A 217 3.86 -39.70 3.54
N GLY A 218 4.89 -39.04 3.03
CA GLY A 218 5.37 -39.26 1.65
C GLY A 218 4.55 -38.52 0.56
N THR A 219 3.47 -37.82 0.91
CA THR A 219 2.70 -37.01 -0.07
C THR A 219 3.35 -35.66 -0.37
N GLY A 220 4.21 -35.15 0.53
CA GLY A 220 4.77 -33.82 0.46
C GLY A 220 3.81 -32.71 0.92
N THR A 221 2.59 -33.06 1.35
CA THR A 221 1.62 -32.08 1.90
C THR A 221 2.11 -31.55 3.23
N ARG A 222 2.12 -30.22 3.38
CA ARG A 222 2.42 -29.53 4.62
C ARG A 222 1.16 -29.46 5.50
N VAL A 223 1.33 -29.41 6.80
CA VAL A 223 0.22 -29.17 7.74
C VAL A 223 0.48 -27.95 8.60
N VAL A 224 -0.54 -27.15 8.87
CA VAL A 224 -0.47 -26.06 9.84
C VAL A 224 -0.81 -26.62 11.21
N VAL A 225 0.10 -26.46 12.17
CA VAL A 225 -0.06 -26.92 13.54
C VAL A 225 -0.50 -25.77 14.41
N VAL A 226 -1.61 -25.95 15.10
CA VAL A 226 -2.17 -24.98 16.05
C VAL A 226 -2.21 -25.56 17.46
N PRO A 227 -2.21 -24.71 18.51
CA PRO A 227 -2.48 -25.18 19.88
C PRO A 227 -3.88 -25.79 20.00
N ASP A 228 -4.07 -26.66 20.99
CA ASP A 228 -5.41 -27.13 21.34
C ASP A 228 -6.30 -25.96 21.77
N LEU A 229 -7.60 -26.10 21.60
CA LEU A 229 -8.56 -25.07 21.99
C LEU A 229 -8.45 -24.74 23.50
N GLY A 230 -8.10 -23.49 23.83
CA GLY A 230 -7.81 -23.08 25.19
C GLY A 230 -6.48 -23.62 25.75
N GLY A 231 -5.66 -24.27 24.92
CA GLY A 231 -4.36 -24.83 25.29
C GLY A 231 -3.24 -23.76 25.27
N THR A 232 -2.11 -24.18 25.85
CA THR A 232 -0.85 -23.41 25.83
C THR A 232 0.07 -23.89 24.72
N LEU A 233 1.25 -23.29 24.62
CA LEU A 233 2.31 -23.76 23.71
C LEU A 233 2.76 -25.20 23.98
N ASP A 234 2.53 -25.74 25.20
CA ASP A 234 2.86 -27.14 25.51
C ASP A 234 2.03 -28.13 24.68
N THR A 235 0.76 -27.80 24.38
CA THR A 235 -0.09 -28.65 23.51
C THR A 235 0.39 -28.62 22.07
N LEU A 236 0.92 -27.49 21.61
CA LEU A 236 1.56 -27.34 20.31
C LEU A 236 2.82 -28.22 20.24
N GLU A 237 3.68 -28.18 21.26
CA GLU A 237 4.94 -28.96 21.31
C GLU A 237 4.67 -30.46 21.17
N ALA A 238 3.66 -30.98 21.86
CA ALA A 238 3.28 -32.40 21.77
C ALA A 238 2.88 -32.81 20.35
N SER A 239 2.23 -31.93 19.58
CA SER A 239 1.87 -32.17 18.18
C SER A 239 3.10 -32.08 17.27
N LEU A 240 3.98 -31.12 17.50
CA LEU A 240 5.22 -30.94 16.73
C LEU A 240 6.16 -32.15 16.88
N GLU A 241 6.29 -32.71 18.08
CA GLU A 241 7.09 -33.93 18.32
C GLU A 241 6.59 -35.11 17.49
N LYS A 242 5.26 -35.28 17.38
CA LYS A 242 4.67 -36.35 16.55
C LYS A 242 4.96 -36.12 15.08
N LEU A 243 4.71 -34.93 14.55
CA LEU A 243 4.95 -34.62 13.13
C LEU A 243 6.41 -34.77 12.75
N THR A 244 7.33 -34.29 13.59
CA THR A 244 8.77 -34.48 13.39
C THR A 244 9.14 -35.96 13.34
N ARG A 245 8.59 -36.76 14.24
CA ARG A 245 8.82 -38.23 14.27
C ARG A 245 8.30 -38.95 13.02
N TRP A 246 7.23 -38.40 12.41
CA TRP A 246 6.62 -39.00 11.22
C TRP A 246 7.16 -38.40 9.91
N ASP A 247 8.12 -37.50 10.00
CA ASP A 247 8.70 -36.75 8.84
C ASP A 247 7.65 -36.02 8.01
N ILE A 248 6.70 -35.39 8.71
CA ILE A 248 5.64 -34.56 8.08
C ILE A 248 6.08 -33.13 8.09
N PRO A 249 6.15 -32.44 6.93
CA PRO A 249 6.46 -31.03 6.87
C PRO A 249 5.33 -30.19 7.45
N TYR A 250 5.67 -29.15 8.25
CA TYR A 250 4.68 -28.36 8.94
C TYR A 250 5.03 -26.87 9.00
N LEU A 251 3.98 -26.04 9.18
CA LEU A 251 4.06 -24.66 9.59
C LEU A 251 3.45 -24.52 10.98
N ILE A 252 3.96 -23.60 11.78
CA ILE A 252 3.45 -23.33 13.12
C ILE A 252 2.58 -22.08 13.08
N ASP A 253 1.33 -22.20 13.54
CA ASP A 253 0.45 -21.07 13.81
C ASP A 253 0.08 -21.03 15.30
N PRO A 254 0.69 -20.13 16.11
CA PRO A 254 0.33 -19.96 17.51
C PRO A 254 -1.07 -19.36 17.72
N ILE A 255 -1.81 -19.08 16.68
CA ILE A 255 -3.12 -18.43 16.58
C ILE A 255 -3.08 -16.94 16.98
N LEU A 256 -3.46 -16.09 16.05
CA LEU A 256 -3.71 -14.67 16.30
C LEU A 256 -5.10 -14.49 16.91
N GLU A 257 -5.15 -14.01 18.14
CA GLU A 257 -6.41 -13.74 18.82
C GLU A 257 -6.96 -12.36 18.46
N PRO A 258 -8.28 -12.19 18.36
CA PRO A 258 -8.87 -10.88 18.14
C PRO A 258 -8.72 -9.95 19.36
N ILE A 259 -8.92 -8.65 19.13
CA ILE A 259 -8.93 -7.64 20.19
C ILE A 259 -10.03 -7.99 21.22
N GLY A 260 -9.67 -7.89 22.49
CA GLY A 260 -10.55 -8.29 23.61
C GLY A 260 -10.40 -9.75 24.04
N TYR A 261 -9.76 -10.59 23.22
CA TYR A 261 -9.53 -12.01 23.50
C TYR A 261 -8.05 -12.36 23.68
N GLY A 262 -7.17 -11.37 23.71
CA GLY A 262 -5.74 -11.57 23.94
C GLY A 262 -4.85 -11.29 22.75
N PHE A 263 -5.23 -10.35 21.89
CA PHE A 263 -4.45 -9.96 20.71
C PHE A 263 -2.97 -9.72 21.01
N MET A 264 -2.65 -8.88 22.01
CA MET A 264 -1.26 -8.60 22.37
C MET A 264 -0.52 -9.85 22.87
N ALA A 265 -1.16 -10.64 23.71
CA ALA A 265 -0.58 -11.89 24.19
C ALA A 265 -0.34 -12.89 23.04
N SER A 266 -1.17 -12.87 22.01
CA SER A 266 -0.93 -13.71 20.81
C SER A 266 0.30 -13.27 20.03
N LEU A 267 0.56 -11.98 19.88
CA LEU A 267 1.79 -11.47 19.26
C LEU A 267 3.04 -11.89 20.07
N GLU A 268 2.95 -11.87 21.39
CA GLU A 268 4.02 -12.39 22.26
C GLU A 268 4.24 -13.89 22.05
N ARG A 269 3.17 -14.68 21.84
CA ARG A 269 3.28 -16.12 21.49
C ARG A 269 4.00 -16.33 20.16
N TYR A 270 3.70 -15.53 19.13
CA TYR A 270 4.44 -15.59 17.86
C TYR A 270 5.93 -15.32 18.06
N ALA A 271 6.28 -14.29 18.81
CA ALA A 271 7.66 -13.97 19.12
C ALA A 271 8.34 -15.07 19.94
N GLU A 272 7.62 -15.71 20.90
CA GLU A 272 8.12 -16.83 21.68
C GLU A 272 8.36 -18.06 20.81
N VAL A 273 7.41 -18.43 19.94
CA VAL A 273 7.56 -19.56 19.01
C VAL A 273 8.77 -19.34 18.10
N ARG A 274 8.97 -18.14 17.55
CA ARG A 274 10.16 -17.83 16.75
C ARG A 274 11.45 -17.99 17.54
N ARG A 275 11.48 -17.64 18.82
CA ARG A 275 12.66 -17.83 19.68
C ARG A 275 12.95 -19.30 19.98
N ARG A 276 11.89 -20.11 20.22
CA ARG A 276 12.03 -21.57 20.47
C ARG A 276 12.38 -22.35 19.20
N TYR A 277 11.82 -21.94 18.07
CA TYR A 277 11.96 -22.63 16.77
C TYR A 277 12.46 -21.65 15.69
N PRO A 278 13.75 -21.25 15.72
CA PRO A 278 14.28 -20.19 14.84
C PRO A 278 14.13 -20.48 13.36
N GLU A 279 14.19 -21.76 12.96
CA GLU A 279 14.17 -22.21 11.56
C GLU A 279 12.78 -22.71 11.11
N ALA A 280 11.80 -22.77 12.02
CA ALA A 280 10.48 -23.31 11.66
C ALA A 280 9.74 -22.35 10.72
N GLU A 281 9.06 -22.89 9.73
CA GLU A 281 8.08 -22.13 8.96
C GLU A 281 6.90 -21.78 9.85
N MET A 282 6.38 -20.56 9.70
CA MET A 282 5.25 -20.06 10.49
C MET A 282 4.19 -19.45 9.59
N LEU A 283 2.94 -19.60 10.01
CA LEU A 283 1.77 -18.97 9.43
C LEU A 283 1.10 -18.05 10.46
N MET A 284 0.45 -16.98 9.99
CA MET A 284 -0.41 -16.12 10.82
C MET A 284 -1.78 -15.94 10.14
N GLY A 285 -2.84 -16.29 10.85
CA GLY A 285 -4.22 -16.04 10.42
C GLY A 285 -4.59 -14.57 10.61
N ILE A 286 -4.22 -13.69 9.67
CA ILE A 286 -4.50 -12.25 9.77
C ILE A 286 -5.99 -11.92 9.63
N GLY A 287 -6.77 -12.78 8.98
CA GLY A 287 -8.22 -12.71 8.88
C GLY A 287 -8.91 -12.61 10.24
N ASN A 288 -8.40 -13.30 11.26
CA ASN A 288 -8.94 -13.27 12.63
C ASN A 288 -9.05 -11.86 13.23
N LEU A 289 -8.15 -10.96 12.83
CA LEU A 289 -8.18 -9.58 13.31
C LEU A 289 -8.98 -8.68 12.37
N THR A 290 -8.81 -8.80 11.06
CA THR A 290 -9.47 -7.92 10.09
C THR A 290 -10.98 -8.09 10.09
N GLU A 291 -11.48 -9.32 10.21
CA GLU A 291 -12.92 -9.60 10.24
C GLU A 291 -13.60 -9.19 11.55
N LEU A 292 -12.89 -9.29 12.67
CA LEU A 292 -13.42 -9.01 14.00
C LEU A 292 -13.11 -7.58 14.49
N THR A 293 -12.59 -6.70 13.61
CA THR A 293 -12.35 -5.30 13.92
C THR A 293 -13.14 -4.42 12.95
N ALA A 294 -14.10 -3.65 13.45
CA ALA A 294 -14.91 -2.74 12.63
C ALA A 294 -14.08 -1.51 12.17
N ALA A 295 -13.14 -1.76 11.27
CA ALA A 295 -12.26 -0.77 10.66
C ALA A 295 -11.87 -1.24 9.26
N ASP A 296 -11.53 -0.29 8.36
CA ASP A 296 -11.00 -0.65 7.04
C ASP A 296 -9.74 -1.53 7.19
N SER A 297 -9.72 -2.66 6.51
CA SER A 297 -8.69 -3.71 6.64
C SER A 297 -7.29 -3.27 6.21
N THR A 298 -7.18 -2.27 5.34
CA THR A 298 -5.90 -1.86 4.71
C THR A 298 -4.79 -1.57 5.73
N GLY A 299 -5.08 -0.76 6.76
CA GLY A 299 -4.10 -0.42 7.80
C GLY A 299 -3.77 -1.61 8.71
N VAL A 300 -4.78 -2.43 9.00
CA VAL A 300 -4.63 -3.65 9.82
C VAL A 300 -3.74 -4.66 9.09
N ASN A 301 -4.04 -4.96 7.83
CA ASN A 301 -3.23 -5.86 7.01
C ASN A 301 -1.78 -5.36 6.87
N ALA A 302 -1.59 -4.05 6.63
CA ALA A 302 -0.24 -3.48 6.52
C ALA A 302 0.59 -3.71 7.79
N LEU A 303 0.00 -3.49 8.98
CA LEU A 303 0.69 -3.69 10.26
C LEU A 303 0.96 -5.16 10.56
N LEU A 304 0.00 -6.06 10.32
CA LEU A 304 0.19 -7.49 10.56
C LEU A 304 1.24 -8.09 9.63
N ILE A 305 1.24 -7.69 8.36
CA ILE A 305 2.29 -8.09 7.40
C ILE A 305 3.67 -7.55 7.81
N ALA A 306 3.75 -6.33 8.38
CA ALA A 306 5.00 -5.83 8.94
C ALA A 306 5.50 -6.68 10.11
N VAL A 307 4.61 -7.06 11.03
CA VAL A 307 4.94 -7.99 12.13
C VAL A 307 5.41 -9.33 11.58
N CYS A 308 4.72 -9.90 10.59
CA CYS A 308 5.13 -11.14 9.93
C CYS A 308 6.52 -11.00 9.32
N GLN A 309 6.79 -9.92 8.61
CA GLN A 309 8.07 -9.69 7.94
C GLN A 309 9.23 -9.60 8.95
N GLU A 310 9.04 -8.88 10.06
CA GLU A 310 10.07 -8.72 11.10
C GLU A 310 10.30 -9.99 11.93
N LEU A 311 9.24 -10.76 12.18
CA LEU A 311 9.33 -12.05 12.89
C LEU A 311 9.76 -13.22 12.00
N GLY A 312 9.83 -13.03 10.68
CA GLY A 312 10.12 -14.11 9.75
C GLY A 312 8.96 -15.10 9.55
N VAL A 313 7.72 -14.69 9.82
CA VAL A 313 6.52 -15.45 9.43
C VAL A 313 6.38 -15.37 7.92
N ARG A 314 6.34 -16.52 7.24
CA ARG A 314 6.42 -16.59 5.78
C ARG A 314 5.13 -17.03 5.09
N ALA A 315 4.05 -17.22 5.85
CA ALA A 315 2.72 -17.45 5.30
C ALA A 315 1.68 -16.68 6.10
N VAL A 316 0.65 -16.18 5.44
CA VAL A 316 -0.51 -15.55 6.07
C VAL A 316 -1.80 -16.14 5.49
N LEU A 317 -2.79 -16.36 6.39
CA LEU A 317 -4.14 -16.72 6.00
C LEU A 317 -5.03 -15.49 6.09
N THR A 318 -5.74 -15.19 5.01
CA THR A 318 -6.69 -14.06 4.93
C THR A 318 -7.95 -14.45 4.18
N THR A 319 -9.00 -13.68 4.37
CA THR A 319 -10.32 -13.89 3.75
C THR A 319 -11.05 -12.57 3.55
N GLU A 320 -12.14 -12.57 2.75
CA GLU A 320 -12.92 -11.38 2.39
C GLU A 320 -14.42 -11.57 2.64
N VAL A 321 -14.81 -12.09 3.82
CA VAL A 321 -16.22 -12.41 4.12
C VAL A 321 -17.04 -11.17 4.41
N ILE A 322 -16.51 -10.24 5.19
CA ILE A 322 -17.22 -9.04 5.62
C ILE A 322 -16.90 -7.82 4.75
N PRO A 323 -17.84 -6.86 4.63
CA PRO A 323 -17.71 -5.75 3.68
C PRO A 323 -16.41 -4.93 3.81
N TRP A 324 -15.94 -4.66 5.03
CA TRP A 324 -14.73 -3.85 5.25
C TRP A 324 -13.42 -4.61 5.09
N ALA A 325 -13.47 -5.95 4.98
CA ALA A 325 -12.33 -6.78 4.61
C ALA A 325 -12.25 -7.07 3.10
N ARG A 326 -13.18 -6.53 2.31
CA ARG A 326 -13.15 -6.70 0.86
C ARG A 326 -11.92 -6.04 0.26
N GLY A 327 -11.09 -6.82 -0.43
CA GLY A 327 -9.80 -6.41 -0.96
C GLY A 327 -8.61 -6.82 -0.09
N ALA A 328 -8.83 -7.51 1.04
CA ALA A 328 -7.78 -7.91 1.98
C ALA A 328 -6.66 -8.72 1.33
N VAL A 329 -6.96 -9.58 0.36
CA VAL A 329 -5.96 -10.33 -0.40
C VAL A 329 -5.05 -9.39 -1.20
N ARG A 330 -5.63 -8.40 -1.87
CA ARG A 330 -4.86 -7.40 -2.64
C ARG A 330 -4.05 -6.49 -1.71
N GLU A 331 -4.60 -6.12 -0.58
CA GLU A 331 -3.92 -5.34 0.45
C GLU A 331 -2.70 -6.09 0.97
N ALA A 332 -2.85 -7.38 1.27
CA ALA A 332 -1.76 -8.24 1.70
C ALA A 332 -0.66 -8.35 0.63
N ASP A 333 -1.01 -8.47 -0.67
CA ASP A 333 -0.02 -8.50 -1.75
C ASP A 333 0.78 -7.21 -1.88
N VAL A 334 0.12 -6.06 -1.76
CA VAL A 334 0.83 -4.76 -1.75
C VAL A 334 1.68 -4.62 -0.48
N ALA A 335 1.11 -5.00 0.68
CA ALA A 335 1.79 -4.89 1.97
C ALA A 335 3.05 -5.75 2.04
N ARG A 336 3.00 -7.04 1.61
CA ARG A 336 4.17 -7.92 1.67
C ARG A 336 5.35 -7.40 0.87
N ARG A 337 5.11 -6.81 -0.30
CA ARG A 337 6.14 -6.18 -1.13
C ARG A 337 6.73 -4.95 -0.45
N LEU A 338 5.87 -4.11 0.12
CA LEU A 338 6.25 -2.90 0.82
C LEU A 338 7.08 -3.20 2.08
N MET A 339 6.64 -4.16 2.90
CA MET A 339 7.32 -4.51 4.14
C MET A 339 8.59 -5.33 3.89
N HIS A 340 8.61 -6.22 2.89
CA HIS A 340 9.83 -6.90 2.45
C HIS A 340 10.91 -5.89 2.05
N TYR A 341 10.55 -4.91 1.23
CA TYR A 341 11.47 -3.82 0.86
C TYR A 341 11.96 -3.05 2.08
N ALA A 342 11.05 -2.62 2.96
CA ALA A 342 11.39 -1.82 4.13
C ALA A 342 12.36 -2.54 5.08
N VAL A 343 12.10 -3.81 5.39
CA VAL A 343 12.94 -4.62 6.29
C VAL A 343 14.28 -4.97 5.64
N THR A 344 14.28 -5.45 4.40
CA THR A 344 15.48 -5.81 3.66
C THR A 344 16.40 -4.60 3.46
N GLN A 345 15.81 -3.47 3.10
CA GLN A 345 16.52 -2.22 2.88
C GLN A 345 16.74 -1.40 4.16
N ARG A 346 16.28 -1.88 5.33
CA ARG A 346 16.36 -1.17 6.63
C ARG A 346 15.95 0.30 6.50
N THR A 347 14.81 0.55 5.85
CA THR A 347 14.27 1.88 5.59
C THR A 347 12.80 1.96 5.94
N SER A 348 12.29 3.17 6.20
CA SER A 348 10.86 3.37 6.38
C SER A 348 10.10 3.03 5.09
N PRO A 349 8.93 2.37 5.16
CA PRO A 349 8.09 2.10 3.99
C PRO A 349 7.47 3.36 3.37
N LYS A 350 7.52 4.50 4.04
CA LYS A 350 6.93 5.77 3.59
C LYS A 350 7.48 6.21 2.23
N GLY A 351 6.59 6.50 1.29
CA GLY A 351 6.94 7.02 -0.05
C GLY A 351 7.60 5.99 -0.97
N VAL A 352 7.50 4.70 -0.65
CA VAL A 352 7.93 3.59 -1.53
C VAL A 352 6.79 3.18 -2.45
N ASP A 353 5.63 2.89 -1.87
CA ASP A 353 4.40 2.52 -2.57
C ASP A 353 3.20 3.07 -1.80
N ASP A 354 2.39 3.89 -2.44
CA ASP A 354 1.23 4.55 -1.79
C ASP A 354 -0.08 3.84 -2.09
N ARG A 355 -0.06 2.67 -2.75
CA ARG A 355 -1.30 1.94 -3.12
C ARG A 355 -2.15 1.52 -1.92
N LEU A 356 -1.57 1.46 -0.71
CA LEU A 356 -2.30 1.23 0.54
C LEU A 356 -2.90 2.51 1.14
N VAL A 357 -2.65 3.69 0.55
CA VAL A 357 -3.32 4.93 0.94
C VAL A 357 -4.56 5.10 0.06
N THR A 358 -5.71 4.70 0.57
CA THR A 358 -6.96 4.60 -0.22
C THR A 358 -7.90 5.77 -0.01
N VAL A 359 -8.25 6.09 1.23
CA VAL A 359 -9.22 7.16 1.54
C VAL A 359 -8.60 8.55 1.41
N LYS A 360 -7.38 8.75 1.89
CA LYS A 360 -6.64 10.03 1.81
C LYS A 360 -5.61 9.95 0.70
N ASP A 361 -5.01 11.08 0.34
CA ASP A 361 -3.83 11.10 -0.52
C ASP A 361 -2.54 11.34 0.28
N PRO A 362 -1.39 10.84 -0.19
CA PRO A 362 -0.09 11.06 0.45
C PRO A 362 0.28 12.55 0.52
N ALA A 363 -0.19 13.34 -0.44
CA ALA A 363 -0.05 14.78 -0.49
C ALA A 363 -1.31 15.40 -1.10
N VAL A 364 -1.66 16.60 -0.66
CA VAL A 364 -2.78 17.39 -1.19
C VAL A 364 -2.22 18.67 -1.80
N LEU A 365 -2.65 19.01 -3.01
CA LEU A 365 -2.31 20.29 -3.64
C LEU A 365 -2.89 21.42 -2.80
N THR A 366 -2.15 22.50 -2.71
CA THR A 366 -2.57 23.74 -2.04
C THR A 366 -2.36 24.90 -2.99
N PHE A 367 -3.25 25.88 -2.93
CA PHE A 367 -3.21 27.09 -3.76
C PHE A 367 -3.43 28.31 -2.87
N THR A 368 -2.58 29.29 -2.99
CA THR A 368 -2.85 30.60 -2.40
C THR A 368 -3.86 31.38 -3.25
N GLU A 369 -4.61 32.31 -2.63
CA GLU A 369 -5.54 33.13 -3.38
C GLU A 369 -4.83 33.99 -4.42
N ASP A 370 -3.63 34.50 -4.10
CA ASP A 370 -2.82 35.29 -5.02
C ASP A 370 -2.39 34.48 -6.26
N GLU A 371 -2.00 33.22 -6.08
CA GLU A 371 -1.69 32.32 -7.22
C GLU A 371 -2.90 32.11 -8.13
N LEU A 372 -4.08 31.87 -7.55
CA LEU A 372 -5.31 31.66 -8.32
C LEU A 372 -5.78 32.95 -8.99
N ARG A 373 -5.64 34.11 -8.38
CA ARG A 373 -5.93 35.41 -9.01
C ARG A 373 -4.94 35.75 -10.11
N ALA A 374 -3.67 35.49 -9.93
CA ALA A 374 -2.66 35.65 -10.97
C ALA A 374 -2.97 34.74 -12.18
N LEU A 375 -3.40 33.48 -11.92
CA LEU A 375 -3.85 32.57 -12.96
C LEU A 375 -5.08 33.12 -13.69
N GLN A 376 -6.09 33.61 -12.95
CA GLN A 376 -7.29 34.23 -13.52
C GLN A 376 -6.97 35.36 -14.49
N ALA A 377 -6.05 36.25 -14.12
CA ALA A 377 -5.64 37.37 -14.96
C ALA A 377 -5.09 36.98 -16.34
N GLY A 378 -4.58 35.75 -16.47
CA GLY A 378 -4.10 35.16 -17.74
C GLY A 378 -5.18 34.42 -18.55
N ILE A 379 -6.41 34.30 -18.02
CA ILE A 379 -7.48 33.55 -18.70
C ILE A 379 -8.26 34.50 -19.63
N THR A 380 -8.39 34.12 -20.89
CA THR A 380 -9.09 34.92 -21.90
C THR A 380 -10.44 34.32 -22.34
N ASP A 381 -10.72 33.06 -21.96
CA ASP A 381 -11.92 32.32 -22.34
C ASP A 381 -12.92 32.19 -21.19
N PRO A 382 -14.21 31.97 -21.46
CA PRO A 382 -15.26 31.88 -20.44
C PRO A 382 -15.36 30.52 -19.75
N ASN A 383 -14.51 29.53 -20.10
CA ASN A 383 -14.60 28.20 -19.51
C ASN A 383 -14.18 28.21 -18.04
N PHE A 384 -14.93 27.52 -17.22
CA PHE A 384 -14.63 27.42 -15.79
C PHE A 384 -13.49 26.44 -15.49
N ARG A 385 -12.61 26.87 -14.58
CA ARG A 385 -11.58 26.05 -13.96
C ARG A 385 -11.94 25.84 -12.49
N VAL A 386 -11.92 24.60 -12.07
CA VAL A 386 -12.22 24.20 -10.70
C VAL A 386 -10.93 23.77 -10.00
N PHE A 387 -10.70 24.36 -8.84
CA PHE A 387 -9.59 24.05 -7.95
C PHE A 387 -10.14 23.64 -6.60
N ALA A 388 -9.45 22.75 -5.93
CA ALA A 388 -9.78 22.37 -4.57
C ALA A 388 -8.49 22.14 -3.77
N ASP A 389 -8.49 22.61 -2.54
CA ASP A 389 -7.42 22.44 -1.56
C ASP A 389 -8.02 22.11 -0.18
N ARG A 390 -7.19 22.11 0.88
CA ARG A 390 -7.67 21.81 2.23
C ARG A 390 -8.66 22.82 2.79
N GLU A 391 -8.70 24.03 2.24
CA GLU A 391 -9.53 25.12 2.75
C GLU A 391 -10.86 25.24 2.03
N GLY A 392 -10.99 24.69 0.81
CA GLY A 392 -12.24 24.78 0.08
C GLY A 392 -12.11 24.58 -1.43
N ILE A 393 -13.13 25.04 -2.13
CA ILE A 393 -13.25 24.98 -3.58
C ILE A 393 -13.19 26.38 -4.16
N THR A 394 -12.39 26.54 -5.20
CA THR A 394 -12.35 27.79 -6.00
C THR A 394 -12.72 27.48 -7.44
N VAL A 395 -13.69 28.24 -7.97
CA VAL A 395 -14.08 28.15 -9.39
C VAL A 395 -13.86 29.51 -10.02
N LEU A 396 -13.14 29.53 -11.12
CA LEU A 396 -12.78 30.77 -11.79
C LEU A 396 -12.79 30.66 -13.31
N ASN A 397 -13.05 31.77 -13.98
CA ASN A 397 -12.86 31.99 -15.41
C ASN A 397 -12.36 33.42 -15.64
N ASN A 398 -12.40 33.93 -16.88
CA ASN A 398 -11.99 35.32 -17.18
C ASN A 398 -12.80 36.40 -16.46
N GLU A 399 -14.04 36.12 -16.04
CA GLU A 399 -14.96 37.08 -15.46
C GLU A 399 -15.24 36.85 -13.96
N ARG A 400 -15.24 35.61 -13.53
CA ARG A 400 -15.71 35.19 -12.20
C ARG A 400 -14.61 34.54 -11.38
N PHE A 401 -14.59 34.81 -10.09
CA PHE A 401 -13.76 34.15 -9.07
C PHE A 401 -14.66 33.84 -7.87
N ILE A 402 -14.99 32.58 -7.69
CA ILE A 402 -15.89 32.11 -6.64
C ILE A 402 -15.08 31.18 -5.74
N ARG A 403 -14.97 31.49 -4.46
CA ARG A 403 -14.33 30.66 -3.45
C ARG A 403 -15.34 30.30 -2.36
N SER A 404 -15.41 29.04 -1.98
CA SER A 404 -16.25 28.55 -0.90
C SER A 404 -15.47 27.62 0.02
N THR A 405 -15.58 27.86 1.32
CA THR A 405 -15.10 26.97 2.38
C THR A 405 -16.17 25.94 2.78
N ASP A 406 -17.45 26.22 2.49
CA ASP A 406 -18.50 25.23 2.59
C ASP A 406 -18.51 24.36 1.32
N VAL A 407 -17.89 23.20 1.43
CA VAL A 407 -17.76 22.26 0.31
C VAL A 407 -18.91 21.25 0.25
N THR A 408 -19.80 21.26 1.24
CA THR A 408 -20.95 20.35 1.30
C THR A 408 -22.09 20.85 0.45
N ASN A 409 -22.27 22.15 0.35
CA ASN A 409 -23.32 22.78 -0.43
C ASN A 409 -22.82 23.24 -1.82
N ILE A 410 -22.50 22.29 -2.68
CA ILE A 410 -22.04 22.59 -4.06
C ILE A 410 -23.10 23.30 -4.89
N GLY A 411 -24.38 23.22 -4.52
CA GLY A 411 -25.48 23.93 -5.18
C GLY A 411 -25.33 25.45 -5.09
N ASP A 412 -24.88 25.98 -3.95
CA ASP A 412 -24.65 27.42 -3.77
C ASP A 412 -23.45 27.91 -4.60
N ILE A 413 -22.43 27.08 -4.77
CA ILE A 413 -21.31 27.38 -5.68
C ILE A 413 -21.84 27.39 -7.10
N PHE A 414 -22.59 26.35 -7.50
CA PHE A 414 -23.12 26.22 -8.85
C PHE A 414 -24.07 27.36 -9.23
N ALA A 415 -24.97 27.80 -8.33
CA ALA A 415 -25.89 28.91 -8.57
C ALA A 415 -25.20 30.22 -8.96
N GLN A 416 -23.96 30.43 -8.47
CA GLN A 416 -23.17 31.63 -8.79
C GLN A 416 -22.49 31.57 -10.16
N LEU A 417 -22.47 30.38 -10.81
CA LEU A 417 -21.78 30.21 -12.11
C LEU A 417 -22.61 30.76 -13.28
N GLY A 418 -23.94 30.84 -13.14
CA GLY A 418 -24.83 31.35 -14.18
C GLY A 418 -24.76 30.57 -15.49
N VAL A 419 -24.79 29.23 -15.38
CA VAL A 419 -24.71 28.32 -16.52
C VAL A 419 -26.11 27.85 -16.91
N ASP A 420 -26.52 28.12 -18.15
CA ASP A 420 -27.84 27.78 -18.69
C ASP A 420 -27.80 26.51 -19.58
N ASP A 421 -26.65 26.12 -20.09
CA ASP A 421 -26.50 24.91 -20.92
C ASP A 421 -26.49 23.65 -20.08
N ALA A 422 -27.40 22.72 -20.38
CA ALA A 422 -27.57 21.50 -19.59
C ALA A 422 -26.35 20.57 -19.62
N ALA A 423 -25.62 20.48 -20.74
CA ALA A 423 -24.43 19.64 -20.83
C ALA A 423 -23.27 20.22 -20.02
N HIS A 424 -23.11 21.54 -20.06
CA HIS A 424 -22.11 22.26 -19.27
C HIS A 424 -22.46 22.23 -17.78
N ALA A 425 -23.75 22.39 -17.43
CA ALA A 425 -24.22 22.27 -16.06
C ALA A 425 -23.94 20.90 -15.46
N PHE A 426 -24.19 19.81 -16.20
CA PHE A 426 -23.90 18.44 -15.78
C PHE A 426 -22.38 18.25 -15.58
N TYR A 427 -21.56 18.74 -16.50
CA TYR A 427 -20.12 18.67 -16.40
C TYR A 427 -19.59 19.37 -15.15
N LEU A 428 -19.99 20.62 -14.91
CA LEU A 428 -19.57 21.38 -13.74
C LEU A 428 -20.11 20.80 -12.43
N GLY A 429 -21.33 20.31 -12.41
CA GLY A 429 -21.89 19.60 -11.27
C GLY A 429 -21.08 18.36 -10.89
N LYS A 430 -20.67 17.57 -11.89
CA LYS A 430 -19.78 16.42 -11.70
C LYS A 430 -18.41 16.83 -11.14
N GLU A 431 -17.81 17.88 -11.67
CA GLU A 431 -16.50 18.36 -11.19
C GLU A 431 -16.60 18.97 -9.79
N LEU A 432 -17.64 19.72 -9.47
CA LEU A 432 -17.88 20.25 -8.13
C LEU A 432 -18.08 19.13 -7.09
N ALA A 433 -18.86 18.10 -7.44
CA ALA A 433 -19.04 16.93 -6.57
C ALA A 433 -17.72 16.21 -6.28
N ARG A 434 -16.85 16.06 -7.30
CA ARG A 434 -15.51 15.48 -7.13
C ARG A 434 -14.61 16.37 -6.26
N ALA A 435 -14.64 17.69 -6.48
CA ALA A 435 -13.88 18.65 -5.69
C ALA A 435 -14.33 18.61 -4.22
N SER A 436 -15.63 18.61 -3.96
CA SER A 436 -16.21 18.48 -2.62
C SER A 436 -15.74 17.20 -1.93
N LEU A 437 -15.84 16.06 -2.61
CA LEU A 437 -15.36 14.78 -2.08
C LEU A 437 -13.86 14.79 -1.80
N ALA A 438 -13.07 15.40 -2.68
CA ALA A 438 -11.62 15.51 -2.50
C ALA A 438 -11.26 16.33 -1.25
N VAL A 439 -11.90 17.48 -1.04
CA VAL A 439 -11.67 18.29 0.17
C VAL A 439 -12.08 17.52 1.42
N THR A 440 -13.26 16.90 1.42
CA THR A 440 -13.81 16.14 2.55
C THR A 440 -12.89 15.00 2.98
N LEU A 441 -12.31 14.29 2.02
CA LEU A 441 -11.47 13.11 2.27
C LEU A 441 -9.97 13.43 2.37
N GLY A 442 -9.56 14.66 2.11
CA GLY A 442 -8.14 15.04 2.07
C GLY A 442 -7.41 14.44 0.86
N LYS A 443 -8.03 14.53 -0.31
CA LYS A 443 -7.48 14.09 -1.60
C LYS A 443 -7.03 15.25 -2.47
N THR A 444 -6.14 14.97 -3.39
CA THR A 444 -5.77 15.88 -4.46
C THR A 444 -6.84 15.86 -5.53
N TYR A 445 -7.43 17.02 -5.79
CA TYR A 445 -8.34 17.22 -6.91
C TYR A 445 -7.60 17.76 -8.14
N ARG A 446 -7.92 17.19 -9.28
CA ARG A 446 -7.54 17.72 -10.61
C ARG A 446 -8.78 17.67 -11.50
N GLN A 447 -9.10 18.82 -12.11
CA GLN A 447 -10.24 18.89 -13.03
C GLN A 447 -10.07 17.86 -14.16
N GLU A 448 -11.13 17.15 -14.51
CA GLU A 448 -11.16 16.04 -15.48
C GLU A 448 -10.34 14.80 -15.07
N GLY A 449 -9.66 14.82 -13.92
CA GLY A 449 -8.90 13.70 -13.38
C GLY A 449 -9.73 12.83 -12.44
N ALA A 450 -9.48 11.52 -12.42
CA ALA A 450 -10.02 10.65 -11.38
C ALA A 450 -9.36 10.97 -10.04
N LEU A 451 -10.13 10.79 -8.95
CA LEU A 451 -9.54 10.76 -7.61
C LEU A 451 -8.74 9.47 -7.45
N SER A 452 -7.60 9.56 -6.79
CA SER A 452 -6.81 8.38 -6.44
C SER A 452 -7.46 7.63 -5.27
N TRP A 453 -7.53 6.29 -5.38
CA TRP A 453 -8.04 5.39 -4.34
C TRP A 453 -7.00 4.31 -4.02
N GLY A 454 -5.71 4.62 -4.18
CA GLY A 454 -4.65 3.65 -4.01
C GLY A 454 -4.84 2.44 -4.96
N TYR A 455 -4.80 1.23 -4.42
CA TYR A 455 -4.99 0.01 -5.21
C TYR A 455 -6.41 -0.14 -5.79
N LEU A 456 -7.38 0.62 -5.28
CA LEU A 456 -8.76 0.66 -5.77
C LEU A 456 -8.96 1.61 -6.96
N THR A 457 -7.95 2.39 -7.33
CA THR A 457 -8.06 3.33 -8.46
C THR A 457 -8.33 2.55 -9.75
N PRO A 458 -9.45 2.81 -10.44
CA PRO A 458 -9.70 2.17 -11.73
C PRO A 458 -8.58 2.49 -12.73
N PRO A 459 -8.24 1.58 -13.64
CA PRO A 459 -7.37 1.90 -14.76
C PRO A 459 -7.90 3.13 -15.51
N ASP A 460 -7.01 4.00 -15.95
CA ASP A 460 -7.32 5.31 -16.55
C ASP A 460 -8.05 5.16 -17.89
N ASP A 461 -9.33 4.78 -17.84
CA ASP A 461 -10.25 4.75 -18.99
C ASP A 461 -10.91 6.14 -19.26
N LEU A 462 -10.52 7.17 -18.49
CA LEU A 462 -11.14 8.50 -18.54
C LEU A 462 -10.81 9.32 -19.80
N LYS A 463 -9.74 8.95 -20.52
CA LYS A 463 -9.52 9.47 -21.88
C LYS A 463 -10.64 9.04 -22.85
N SER A 464 -11.30 7.92 -22.58
CA SER A 464 -12.39 7.40 -23.40
C SER A 464 -13.71 8.18 -23.26
N ASP A 465 -14.02 8.73 -22.10
CA ASP A 465 -15.29 9.44 -21.88
C ASP A 465 -15.33 10.78 -22.62
N ARG A 466 -14.24 11.52 -22.64
CA ARG A 466 -14.16 12.79 -23.41
C ARG A 466 -14.26 12.51 -24.90
N VAL A 467 -13.58 11.51 -25.41
CA VAL A 467 -13.66 11.09 -26.81
C VAL A 467 -15.07 10.58 -27.16
N ARG A 468 -15.71 9.79 -26.29
CA ARG A 468 -17.07 9.30 -26.52
C ARG A 468 -18.14 10.40 -26.46
N LEU A 469 -18.02 11.38 -25.56
CA LEU A 469 -18.92 12.52 -25.48
C LEU A 469 -18.77 13.45 -26.66
N THR A 470 -17.54 13.74 -27.10
CA THR A 470 -17.26 14.54 -28.30
C THR A 470 -17.78 13.85 -29.57
N GLN A 471 -17.53 12.56 -29.74
CA GLN A 471 -18.04 11.77 -30.85
C GLN A 471 -19.58 11.67 -30.87
N ARG A 472 -20.23 11.58 -29.70
CA ARG A 472 -21.70 11.61 -29.62
C ARG A 472 -22.23 12.99 -29.97
N ALA A 473 -21.63 14.08 -29.52
CA ALA A 473 -22.02 15.45 -29.84
C ALA A 473 -21.84 15.75 -31.34
N GLU A 474 -20.76 15.27 -31.96
CA GLU A 474 -20.53 15.39 -33.42
C GLU A 474 -21.51 14.50 -34.22
N GLY A 475 -21.80 13.28 -33.74
CA GLY A 475 -22.79 12.40 -34.37
C GLY A 475 -24.20 12.95 -34.30
N THR A 476 -24.57 13.63 -33.22
CA THR A 476 -25.88 14.31 -33.05
C THR A 476 -25.94 15.56 -33.93
N ARG A 477 -24.89 16.34 -34.05
CA ARG A 477 -24.80 17.51 -34.96
C ARG A 477 -24.88 17.07 -36.44
N ARG A 478 -24.21 16.00 -36.85
CA ARG A 478 -24.31 15.48 -38.22
C ARG A 478 -25.68 14.98 -38.57
N ARG A 479 -26.44 14.36 -37.64
CA ARG A 479 -27.83 13.97 -37.87
C ARG A 479 -28.81 15.17 -37.97
N ALA A 480 -28.52 16.27 -37.26
CA ALA A 480 -29.35 17.49 -37.32
C ALA A 480 -29.06 18.37 -38.54
N THR A 481 -27.96 18.15 -39.27
CA THR A 481 -27.55 18.93 -40.44
C THR A 481 -27.65 18.17 -41.78
N ASP A 482 -28.16 16.92 -41.78
CA ASP A 482 -28.39 16.14 -42.99
C ASP A 482 -29.86 16.25 -43.42
N PRO A 483 -30.21 17.09 -44.41
CA PRO A 483 -31.57 17.27 -44.90
C PRO A 483 -32.07 16.10 -45.78
N SER A 484 -31.27 15.05 -45.95
CA SER A 484 -31.63 13.91 -46.84
C SER A 484 -32.30 12.74 -46.11
N ALA A 485 -32.60 12.85 -44.79
CA ALA A 485 -33.19 11.76 -44.01
C ALA A 485 -34.73 11.78 -43.92
N ASP A 486 -35.40 12.71 -44.62
CA ASP A 486 -36.86 12.80 -44.70
C ASP A 486 -37.36 12.61 -46.11
N GLY A 487 -37.45 11.39 -46.57
CA GLY A 487 -37.96 11.11 -47.91
C GLY A 487 -37.90 9.67 -48.34
N SER A 488 -38.68 8.78 -47.71
CA SER A 488 -39.33 7.64 -48.40
C SER A 488 -40.15 6.82 -47.38
N ASN A 489 -41.45 7.08 -47.36
CA ASN A 489 -42.47 6.05 -47.31
C ASN A 489 -43.82 6.69 -47.68
N ALA A 490 -44.17 6.53 -48.91
CA ALA A 490 -45.57 6.50 -49.38
C ALA A 490 -45.88 5.07 -49.75
#